data_e75618063ae23cdec3e65a7653ec14d5
#
_entry.id   e75618063ae23cdec3e65a7653ec14d5
#
_cell.length_a   1.000
_cell.length_b   1.000
_cell.length_c   1.000
_cell.angle_alpha   90.00
_cell.angle_beta   90.00
_cell.angle_gamma   90.00
#
_symmetry.space_group_name_H-M   'P 1'
#
loop_
_entity.id
_entity.type
_entity.pdbx_description
1 polymer ?
#
loop_
_entity_poly.entity_id
_entity_poly.type
_entity_poly.pdbx_seq_one_letter_code
_entity_poly.pdbx_strand_id
1 'polypeptide(L)'
;MSHAPTPAPATPASAKPLPRNVIVLGVVSFFADLSSEIVYPLIPIFLTTVLGAPVSVVGLIEGLAESTASLTKVVSGWWSDRLPRRMPLVLGGYGLAALGKLLIGLAGGWPLVLFARFIDRLGKGVRGSPRDALIADSTPADQRGRAYGLHRAMDTAGAVVGPLVALALVAWLIEDLRTIFLLAVIPGVLSTLAVLFVRETPRVRVAAPPAEVGAAKTGIRQLDRRLLLFLVASLIFAIGNSSDIFLLLRAKELGLSTTAAILAYVVYNFVYMSAAYPMGALSDRIGRRGIFVSGLAIFAVVYTGFALVTSTTLLWPLFALYGLYMACTDGIGKALVSDFAPADRRGAILGLYGTMTGLATFFASLLAGLLWDYVGIPAPFLLGAVGAVLGGALLLIAGGTRPARPV
;
A
#
# COMPACT_ATOMS: atom_id res chain seq x y z
N MET A 1 50.73 -41.61 6.98
CA MET A 1 49.35 -41.05 6.85
C MET A 1 49.29 -39.76 7.63
N SER A 2 49.40 -38.64 6.94
CA SER A 2 49.35 -37.31 7.55
C SER A 2 47.89 -36.85 7.61
N HIS A 3 47.35 -36.67 8.82
CA HIS A 3 46.03 -36.10 9.02
C HIS A 3 46.12 -34.58 8.78
N ALA A 4 45.55 -34.09 7.70
CA ALA A 4 45.31 -32.65 7.51
C ALA A 4 44.29 -32.16 8.55
N PRO A 5 44.50 -31.00 9.21
CA PRO A 5 43.60 -30.48 10.20
C PRO A 5 42.28 -30.01 9.52
N THR A 6 41.16 -30.44 10.07
CA THR A 6 39.82 -30.01 9.68
C THR A 6 39.71 -28.49 9.84
N PRO A 7 39.26 -27.73 8.82
CA PRO A 7 39.10 -26.29 8.97
C PRO A 7 38.06 -25.96 10.06
N ALA A 8 38.39 -25.10 10.97
CA ALA A 8 37.50 -24.61 12.03
C ALA A 8 36.27 -23.97 11.42
N PRO A 9 35.07 -24.16 12.04
CA PRO A 9 33.86 -23.54 11.57
C PRO A 9 34.02 -22.00 11.54
N ALA A 10 33.75 -21.40 10.36
CA ALA A 10 33.84 -19.97 10.19
C ALA A 10 32.94 -19.28 11.21
N THR A 11 33.49 -18.48 12.09
CA THR A 11 32.73 -17.63 13.01
C THR A 11 31.76 -16.78 12.20
N PRO A 12 30.47 -16.69 12.55
CA PRO A 12 29.54 -15.86 11.80
C PRO A 12 30.05 -14.42 11.83
N ALA A 13 30.38 -13.89 10.66
CA ALA A 13 30.85 -12.52 10.52
C ALA A 13 29.83 -11.58 11.18
N SER A 14 30.25 -10.80 12.19
CA SER A 14 29.39 -9.85 12.87
C SER A 14 28.75 -8.94 11.81
N ALA A 15 27.44 -8.93 11.76
CA ALA A 15 26.70 -8.19 10.75
C ALA A 15 27.02 -6.70 10.88
N LYS A 16 27.71 -6.14 9.88
CA LYS A 16 28.06 -4.70 9.85
C LYS A 16 26.83 -3.84 10.13
N PRO A 17 26.95 -2.75 10.91
CA PRO A 17 25.83 -1.87 11.21
C PRO A 17 25.25 -1.25 9.92
N LEU A 18 23.93 -1.04 9.89
CA LEU A 18 23.27 -0.39 8.77
C LEU A 18 23.66 1.09 8.71
N PRO A 19 23.75 1.67 7.50
CA PRO A 19 24.07 3.08 7.32
C PRO A 19 23.10 4.01 8.07
N ARG A 20 23.60 5.10 8.62
CA ARG A 20 22.80 6.09 9.36
C ARG A 20 21.59 6.59 8.57
N ASN A 21 21.74 6.84 7.26
CA ASN A 21 20.63 7.29 6.41
C ASN A 21 19.46 6.32 6.39
N VAL A 22 19.72 5.01 6.43
CA VAL A 22 18.66 3.98 6.46
C VAL A 22 17.85 4.08 7.75
N ILE A 23 18.54 4.26 8.89
CA ILE A 23 17.87 4.42 10.19
C ILE A 23 17.04 5.71 10.21
N VAL A 24 17.62 6.83 9.77
CA VAL A 24 16.93 8.12 9.71
C VAL A 24 15.70 8.04 8.80
N LEU A 25 15.83 7.47 7.59
CA LEU A 25 14.70 7.30 6.67
C LEU A 25 13.64 6.32 7.22
N GLY A 26 14.05 5.34 8.02
CA GLY A 26 13.12 4.48 8.77
C GLY A 26 12.30 5.27 9.79
N VAL A 27 12.96 6.11 10.60
CA VAL A 27 12.29 7.00 11.58
C VAL A 27 11.36 7.99 10.87
N VAL A 28 11.80 8.57 9.76
CA VAL A 28 10.98 9.44 8.90
C VAL A 28 9.70 8.73 8.46
N SER A 29 9.83 7.49 7.99
CA SER A 29 8.70 6.69 7.51
C SER A 29 7.75 6.32 8.66
N PHE A 30 8.30 5.92 9.81
CA PHE A 30 7.52 5.65 11.02
C PHE A 30 6.62 6.82 11.40
N PHE A 31 7.18 8.03 11.54
CA PHE A 31 6.39 9.22 11.89
C PHE A 31 5.39 9.62 10.80
N ALA A 32 5.72 9.44 9.53
CA ALA A 32 4.82 9.73 8.42
C ALA A 32 3.61 8.81 8.40
N ASP A 33 3.84 7.51 8.61
CA ASP A 33 2.77 6.52 8.63
C ASP A 33 1.97 6.60 9.94
N LEU A 34 2.63 6.82 11.09
CA LEU A 34 1.93 7.17 12.33
C LEU A 34 0.95 8.33 12.11
N SER A 35 1.41 9.43 11.50
CA SER A 35 0.57 10.59 11.18
C SER A 35 -0.59 10.24 10.24
N SER A 36 -0.33 9.43 9.22
CA SER A 36 -1.34 9.05 8.22
C SER A 36 -2.39 8.12 8.79
N GLU A 37 -1.99 7.17 9.60
CA GLU A 37 -2.84 6.12 10.13
C GLU A 37 -3.65 6.56 11.36
N ILE A 38 -3.28 7.66 12.04
CA ILE A 38 -4.17 8.35 12.98
C ILE A 38 -5.39 8.91 12.24
N VAL A 39 -5.19 9.45 11.04
CA VAL A 39 -6.23 10.14 10.25
C VAL A 39 -7.09 9.17 9.45
N TYR A 40 -6.46 8.16 8.83
CA TYR A 40 -7.08 7.29 7.83
C TYR A 40 -8.39 6.63 8.26
N PRO A 41 -8.50 5.93 9.41
CA PRO A 41 -9.73 5.26 9.81
C PRO A 41 -10.86 6.24 10.21
N LEU A 42 -10.52 7.51 10.48
CA LEU A 42 -11.47 8.53 10.90
C LEU A 42 -12.02 9.35 9.73
N ILE A 43 -11.37 9.37 8.56
CA ILE A 43 -11.81 10.15 7.39
C ILE A 43 -13.23 9.80 6.94
N PRO A 44 -13.61 8.53 6.74
CA PRO A 44 -14.95 8.21 6.28
C PRO A 44 -16.02 8.63 7.29
N ILE A 45 -15.72 8.46 8.57
CA ILE A 45 -16.61 8.87 9.66
C ILE A 45 -16.77 10.38 9.66
N PHE A 46 -15.68 11.13 9.57
CA PHE A 46 -15.70 12.59 9.50
C PHE A 46 -16.50 13.10 8.29
N LEU A 47 -16.28 12.51 7.11
CA LEU A 47 -16.99 12.89 5.89
C LEU A 47 -18.49 12.66 6.01
N THR A 48 -18.91 11.49 6.50
CA THR A 48 -20.33 11.12 6.52
C THR A 48 -21.07 11.69 7.73
N THR A 49 -20.49 11.62 8.95
CA THR A 49 -21.20 11.99 10.17
C THR A 49 -21.05 13.48 10.54
N VAL A 50 -19.88 14.10 10.25
CA VAL A 50 -19.61 15.50 10.61
C VAL A 50 -19.90 16.45 9.45
N LEU A 51 -19.49 16.08 8.23
CA LEU A 51 -19.64 16.93 7.06
C LEU A 51 -20.89 16.60 6.22
N GLY A 52 -21.62 15.53 6.55
CA GLY A 52 -22.85 15.14 5.85
C GLY A 52 -22.64 14.73 4.40
N ALA A 53 -21.42 14.32 4.02
CA ALA A 53 -21.12 13.93 2.65
C ALA A 53 -21.72 12.55 2.32
N PRO A 54 -22.28 12.35 1.11
CA PRO A 54 -22.72 11.04 0.65
C PRO A 54 -21.52 10.08 0.46
N VAL A 55 -21.77 8.77 0.48
CA VAL A 55 -20.71 7.75 0.39
C VAL A 55 -20.02 7.76 -0.98
N SER A 56 -20.74 8.19 -2.03
CA SER A 56 -20.15 8.43 -3.36
C SER A 56 -19.01 9.45 -3.33
N VAL A 57 -19.11 10.49 -2.50
CA VAL A 57 -18.05 11.47 -2.29
C VAL A 57 -16.85 10.83 -1.56
N VAL A 58 -17.10 9.92 -0.61
CA VAL A 58 -16.02 9.15 0.03
C VAL A 58 -15.28 8.33 -1.02
N GLY A 59 -16.02 7.62 -1.89
CA GLY A 59 -15.44 6.86 -2.99
C GLY A 59 -14.62 7.70 -3.96
N LEU A 60 -15.13 8.89 -4.31
CA LEU A 60 -14.42 9.85 -5.16
C LEU A 60 -13.10 10.31 -4.51
N ILE A 61 -13.14 10.68 -3.24
CA ILE A 61 -11.96 11.16 -2.48
C ILE A 61 -10.90 10.07 -2.41
N GLU A 62 -11.26 8.86 -2.04
CA GLU A 62 -10.31 7.76 -1.90
C GLU A 62 -9.78 7.27 -3.25
N GLY A 63 -10.64 7.16 -4.24
CA GLY A 63 -10.22 6.80 -5.59
C GLY A 63 -9.20 7.80 -6.15
N LEU A 64 -9.49 9.11 -6.06
CA LEU A 64 -8.57 10.17 -6.48
C LEU A 64 -7.26 10.12 -5.69
N ALA A 65 -7.34 9.87 -4.39
CA ALA A 65 -6.18 9.77 -3.51
C ALA A 65 -5.21 8.65 -3.97
N GLU A 66 -5.70 7.43 -4.13
CA GLU A 66 -4.87 6.28 -4.49
C GLU A 66 -4.29 6.37 -5.91
N SER A 67 -5.08 6.85 -6.88
CA SER A 67 -4.58 7.07 -8.24
C SER A 67 -3.52 8.17 -8.30
N THR A 68 -3.71 9.26 -7.55
CA THR A 68 -2.72 10.36 -7.45
C THR A 68 -1.38 9.84 -6.93
N ALA A 69 -1.38 9.08 -5.84
CA ALA A 69 -0.15 8.51 -5.28
C ALA A 69 0.57 7.59 -6.27
N SER A 70 -0.19 6.73 -6.95
CA SER A 70 0.36 5.75 -7.91
C SER A 70 0.97 6.43 -9.14
N LEU A 71 0.26 7.36 -9.76
CA LEU A 71 0.73 8.09 -10.95
C LEU A 71 1.93 8.99 -10.63
N THR A 72 1.83 9.72 -9.52
CA THR A 72 2.90 10.64 -9.10
C THR A 72 4.18 9.90 -8.75
N LYS A 73 4.11 8.70 -8.19
CA LYS A 73 5.28 7.87 -7.89
C LYS A 73 6.10 7.55 -9.13
N VAL A 74 5.45 7.27 -10.27
CA VAL A 74 6.14 7.02 -11.55
C VAL A 74 6.85 8.27 -12.04
N VAL A 75 6.13 9.40 -12.06
CA VAL A 75 6.68 10.68 -12.51
C VAL A 75 7.83 11.14 -11.63
N SER A 76 7.67 11.03 -10.31
CA SER A 76 8.71 11.46 -9.35
C SER A 76 9.97 10.60 -9.44
N GLY A 77 9.84 9.31 -9.70
CA GLY A 77 10.97 8.41 -9.97
C GLY A 77 11.80 8.88 -11.16
N TRP A 78 11.12 9.08 -12.30
CA TRP A 78 11.76 9.58 -13.52
C TRP A 78 12.41 10.95 -13.32
N TRP A 79 11.77 11.87 -12.59
CA TRP A 79 12.31 13.19 -12.30
C TRP A 79 13.49 13.13 -11.34
N SER A 80 13.38 12.33 -10.29
CA SER A 80 14.41 12.07 -9.29
C SER A 80 15.75 11.62 -9.90
N ASP A 81 15.70 10.79 -10.95
CA ASP A 81 16.92 10.30 -11.60
C ASP A 81 17.66 11.37 -12.41
N ARG A 82 16.98 12.48 -12.75
CA ARG A 82 17.54 13.63 -13.47
C ARG A 82 18.08 14.73 -12.56
N LEU A 83 17.66 14.75 -11.32
CA LEU A 83 18.08 15.76 -10.35
C LEU A 83 19.45 15.40 -9.75
N PRO A 84 20.31 16.40 -9.51
CA PRO A 84 21.59 16.19 -8.83
C PRO A 84 21.41 15.78 -7.37
N ARG A 85 20.27 16.11 -6.77
CA ARG A 85 19.89 15.75 -5.39
C ARG A 85 18.44 15.32 -5.33
N ARG A 86 18.16 14.24 -4.61
CA ARG A 86 16.82 13.70 -4.37
C ARG A 86 16.13 14.30 -3.16
N MET A 87 16.91 14.86 -2.24
CA MET A 87 16.45 15.41 -0.97
C MET A 87 15.32 16.42 -1.10
N PRO A 88 15.32 17.38 -2.05
CA PRO A 88 14.23 18.34 -2.19
C PRO A 88 12.87 17.66 -2.49
N LEU A 89 12.86 16.59 -3.30
CA LEU A 89 11.63 15.83 -3.56
C LEU A 89 11.16 15.07 -2.32
N VAL A 90 12.08 14.48 -1.57
CA VAL A 90 11.74 13.77 -0.34
C VAL A 90 11.19 14.74 0.71
N LEU A 91 11.88 15.85 0.97
CA LEU A 91 11.45 16.88 1.92
C LEU A 91 10.11 17.51 1.51
N GLY A 92 9.98 17.93 0.26
CA GLY A 92 8.74 18.50 -0.27
C GLY A 92 7.57 17.51 -0.19
N GLY A 93 7.80 16.23 -0.49
CA GLY A 93 6.77 15.21 -0.42
C GLY A 93 6.27 14.95 1.01
N TYR A 94 7.15 14.91 2.01
CA TYR A 94 6.74 14.81 3.42
C TYR A 94 6.03 16.09 3.90
N GLY A 95 6.52 17.28 3.51
CA GLY A 95 5.88 18.55 3.82
C GLY A 95 4.46 18.68 3.24
N LEU A 96 4.27 18.29 1.96
CA LEU A 96 2.95 18.25 1.33
C LEU A 96 2.00 17.30 2.07
N ALA A 97 2.48 16.12 2.50
CA ALA A 97 1.66 15.19 3.25
C ALA A 97 1.26 15.74 4.64
N ALA A 98 2.15 16.45 5.32
CA ALA A 98 1.83 17.13 6.58
C ALA A 98 0.82 18.28 6.36
N LEU A 99 1.00 19.08 5.30
CA LEU A 99 0.06 20.13 4.91
C LEU A 99 -1.33 19.56 4.60
N GLY A 100 -1.42 18.45 3.86
CA GLY A 100 -2.68 17.77 3.57
C GLY A 100 -3.46 17.44 4.86
N LYS A 101 -2.79 16.93 5.88
CA LYS A 101 -3.42 16.60 7.17
C LYS A 101 -3.90 17.86 7.94
N LEU A 102 -3.11 18.93 7.91
CA LEU A 102 -3.53 20.22 8.46
C LEU A 102 -4.81 20.72 7.80
N LEU A 103 -4.88 20.66 6.46
CA LEU A 103 -6.06 21.07 5.72
C LEU A 103 -7.29 20.20 6.03
N ILE A 104 -7.12 18.89 6.29
CA ILE A 104 -8.22 18.02 6.72
C ILE A 104 -8.78 18.49 8.07
N GLY A 105 -7.91 18.82 9.05
CA GLY A 105 -8.33 19.30 10.35
C GLY A 105 -9.07 20.65 10.29
N LEU A 106 -8.74 21.48 9.32
CA LEU A 106 -9.38 22.80 9.10
C LEU A 106 -10.61 22.73 8.17
N ALA A 107 -10.98 21.54 7.67
CA ALA A 107 -12.02 21.43 6.66
C ALA A 107 -13.42 21.76 7.19
N GLY A 108 -14.05 22.79 6.61
CA GLY A 108 -15.44 23.15 6.85
C GLY A 108 -16.44 22.39 5.96
N GLY A 109 -15.96 21.66 4.94
CA GLY A 109 -16.77 20.87 4.02
C GLY A 109 -15.94 19.85 3.25
N TRP A 110 -16.60 18.87 2.64
CA TRP A 110 -15.93 17.80 1.90
C TRP A 110 -15.06 18.25 0.72
N PRO A 111 -15.31 19.38 0.00
CA PRO A 111 -14.41 19.81 -1.09
C PRO A 111 -13.00 20.12 -0.61
N LEU A 112 -12.86 20.70 0.60
CA LEU A 112 -11.54 20.95 1.18
C LEU A 112 -10.88 19.63 1.62
N VAL A 113 -11.64 18.63 2.09
CA VAL A 113 -11.09 17.29 2.39
C VAL A 113 -10.60 16.63 1.10
N LEU A 114 -11.35 16.73 -0.01
CA LEU A 114 -10.91 16.22 -1.33
C LEU A 114 -9.56 16.83 -1.75
N PHE A 115 -9.44 18.15 -1.69
CA PHE A 115 -8.20 18.85 -2.01
C PHE A 115 -7.06 18.47 -1.06
N ALA A 116 -7.33 18.40 0.23
CA ALA A 116 -6.37 18.02 1.25
C ALA A 116 -5.84 16.58 1.05
N ARG A 117 -6.71 15.64 0.73
CA ARG A 117 -6.34 14.24 0.41
C ARG A 117 -5.54 14.17 -0.88
N PHE A 118 -5.89 14.95 -1.89
CA PHE A 118 -5.10 15.06 -3.12
C PHE A 118 -3.67 15.52 -2.80
N ILE A 119 -3.50 16.61 -2.01
CA ILE A 119 -2.18 17.12 -1.60
C ILE A 119 -1.39 16.09 -0.78
N ASP A 120 -2.02 15.43 0.19
CA ASP A 120 -1.39 14.37 1.00
C ASP A 120 -0.85 13.23 0.11
N ARG A 121 -1.67 12.75 -0.84
CA ARG A 121 -1.30 11.65 -1.73
C ARG A 121 -0.31 12.05 -2.82
N LEU A 122 -0.39 13.29 -3.30
CA LEU A 122 0.64 13.88 -4.14
C LEU A 122 1.99 13.86 -3.41
N GLY A 123 2.03 14.29 -2.15
CA GLY A 123 3.21 14.23 -1.30
C GLY A 123 3.75 12.79 -1.15
N LYS A 124 2.87 11.80 -0.92
CA LYS A 124 3.24 10.38 -0.83
C LYS A 124 3.86 9.87 -2.13
N GLY A 125 3.29 10.23 -3.27
CA GLY A 125 3.81 9.87 -4.58
C GLY A 125 5.16 10.52 -4.89
N VAL A 126 5.29 11.83 -4.62
CA VAL A 126 6.52 12.60 -4.86
C VAL A 126 7.72 12.04 -4.08
N ARG A 127 7.53 11.66 -2.80
CA ARG A 127 8.63 11.18 -1.94
C ARG A 127 9.02 9.72 -2.17
N GLY A 128 8.09 8.86 -2.64
CA GLY A 128 8.24 7.41 -2.60
C GLY A 128 9.48 6.90 -3.33
N SER A 129 9.55 7.12 -4.64
CA SER A 129 10.69 6.66 -5.47
C SER A 129 12.02 7.33 -5.09
N PRO A 130 12.08 8.67 -4.87
CA PRO A 130 13.32 9.33 -4.43
C PRO A 130 13.85 8.80 -3.09
N ARG A 131 12.97 8.55 -2.11
CA ARG A 131 13.33 7.96 -0.82
C ARG A 131 13.93 6.56 -0.97
N ASP A 132 13.25 5.70 -1.73
CA ASP A 132 13.72 4.33 -1.94
C ASP A 132 15.09 4.31 -2.64
N ALA A 133 15.30 5.25 -3.56
CA ALA A 133 16.58 5.42 -4.21
C ALA A 133 17.69 5.95 -3.26
N LEU A 134 17.37 6.86 -2.31
CA LEU A 134 18.32 7.30 -1.30
C LEU A 134 18.75 6.14 -0.37
N ILE A 135 17.83 5.23 -0.02
CA ILE A 135 18.16 4.02 0.73
C ILE A 135 19.15 3.16 -0.06
N ALA A 136 18.88 2.92 -1.35
CA ALA A 136 19.75 2.13 -2.22
C ALA A 136 21.15 2.75 -2.36
N ASP A 137 21.22 4.08 -2.58
CA ASP A 137 22.48 4.81 -2.76
C ASP A 137 23.32 4.86 -1.49
N SER A 138 22.66 4.86 -0.32
CA SER A 138 23.33 4.89 0.99
C SER A 138 23.79 3.51 1.46
N THR A 139 23.43 2.43 0.75
CA THR A 139 23.59 1.06 1.25
C THR A 139 24.41 0.20 0.30
N PRO A 140 25.48 -0.49 0.77
CA PRO A 140 26.17 -1.50 0.00
C PRO A 140 25.24 -2.57 -0.56
N ALA A 141 25.55 -3.12 -1.74
CA ALA A 141 24.69 -4.05 -2.45
C ALA A 141 24.30 -5.30 -1.62
N ASP A 142 25.25 -5.82 -0.83
CA ASP A 142 25.09 -6.96 0.06
C ASP A 142 24.21 -6.70 1.29
N GLN A 143 23.91 -5.43 1.61
CA GLN A 143 23.08 -5.04 2.75
C GLN A 143 21.73 -4.42 2.37
N ARG A 144 21.43 -4.25 1.08
CA ARG A 144 20.19 -3.61 0.62
C ARG A 144 18.92 -4.31 1.11
N GLY A 145 18.92 -5.65 1.14
CA GLY A 145 17.80 -6.41 1.68
C GLY A 145 17.50 -6.07 3.14
N ARG A 146 18.55 -5.98 3.98
CA ARG A 146 18.39 -5.58 5.39
C ARG A 146 17.96 -4.12 5.53
N ALA A 147 18.47 -3.22 4.68
CA ALA A 147 18.12 -1.81 4.70
C ALA A 147 16.64 -1.59 4.36
N TYR A 148 16.15 -2.19 3.28
CA TYR A 148 14.74 -2.13 2.91
C TYR A 148 13.85 -2.85 3.93
N GLY A 149 14.33 -3.97 4.50
CA GLY A 149 13.63 -4.69 5.56
C GLY A 149 13.44 -3.84 6.81
N LEU A 150 14.49 -3.15 7.29
CA LEU A 150 14.38 -2.22 8.43
C LEU A 150 13.42 -1.07 8.10
N HIS A 151 13.59 -0.45 6.93
CA HIS A 151 12.70 0.64 6.50
C HIS A 151 11.24 0.20 6.48
N ARG A 152 10.93 -0.99 5.92
CA ARG A 152 9.57 -1.54 5.88
C ARG A 152 9.03 -1.86 7.27
N ALA A 153 9.88 -2.38 8.17
CA ALA A 153 9.48 -2.64 9.55
C ALA A 153 9.10 -1.35 10.29
N MET A 154 9.86 -0.27 10.10
CA MET A 154 9.55 1.04 10.69
C MET A 154 8.27 1.65 10.09
N ASP A 155 8.09 1.56 8.78
CA ASP A 155 6.87 1.93 8.03
C ASP A 155 5.64 1.21 8.64
N THR A 156 5.70 -0.12 8.70
CA THR A 156 4.63 -0.95 9.27
C THR A 156 4.40 -0.69 10.77
N ALA A 157 5.46 -0.40 11.55
CA ALA A 157 5.31 -0.04 12.96
C ALA A 157 4.47 1.24 13.11
N GLY A 158 4.69 2.26 12.25
CA GLY A 158 3.84 3.45 12.19
C GLY A 158 2.39 3.12 11.85
N ALA A 159 2.18 2.19 10.90
CA ALA A 159 0.84 1.76 10.49
C ALA A 159 0.09 0.95 11.57
N VAL A 160 0.79 0.28 12.47
CA VAL A 160 0.17 -0.40 13.62
C VAL A 160 -0.10 0.57 14.77
N VAL A 161 0.88 1.44 15.09
CA VAL A 161 0.77 2.37 16.23
C VAL A 161 -0.24 3.50 15.92
N GLY A 162 -0.34 3.95 14.67
CA GLY A 162 -1.23 5.04 14.28
C GLY A 162 -2.69 4.83 14.65
N PRO A 163 -3.33 3.74 14.22
CA PRO A 163 -4.71 3.45 14.62
C PRO A 163 -4.90 3.26 16.13
N LEU A 164 -3.90 2.73 16.86
CA LEU A 164 -3.95 2.63 18.33
C LEU A 164 -3.91 4.01 19.00
N VAL A 165 -3.09 4.92 18.48
CA VAL A 165 -3.08 6.34 18.92
C VAL A 165 -4.41 7.00 18.57
N ALA A 166 -4.96 6.79 17.38
CA ALA A 166 -6.28 7.29 17.00
C ALA A 166 -7.35 6.78 17.98
N LEU A 167 -7.30 5.51 18.34
CA LEU A 167 -8.20 4.90 19.30
C LEU A 167 -8.12 5.58 20.68
N ALA A 168 -6.90 5.78 21.20
CA ALA A 168 -6.68 6.46 22.47
C ALA A 168 -7.18 7.92 22.43
N LEU A 169 -6.92 8.64 21.35
CA LEU A 169 -7.39 10.02 21.17
C LEU A 169 -8.92 10.09 21.11
N VAL A 170 -9.57 9.19 20.38
CA VAL A 170 -11.05 9.10 20.34
C VAL A 170 -11.61 8.78 21.73
N ALA A 171 -10.96 7.92 22.50
CA ALA A 171 -11.41 7.59 23.86
C ALA A 171 -11.31 8.77 24.83
N TRP A 172 -10.33 9.67 24.64
CA TRP A 172 -10.09 10.81 25.55
C TRP A 172 -10.67 12.13 25.06
N LEU A 173 -10.74 12.35 23.73
CA LEU A 173 -11.19 13.59 23.08
C LEU A 173 -12.54 13.42 22.35
N ILE A 174 -13.29 12.46 22.70
CA ILE A 174 -14.46 11.75 22.15
C ILE A 174 -15.28 12.50 21.06
N GLU A 175 -15.41 13.79 21.07
CA GLU A 175 -16.38 14.49 20.20
C GLU A 175 -15.74 15.34 19.08
N ASP A 176 -14.44 15.61 19.12
CA ASP A 176 -13.81 16.51 18.13
C ASP A 176 -12.76 15.80 17.25
N LEU A 177 -13.23 15.18 16.17
CA LEU A 177 -12.35 14.57 15.17
C LEU A 177 -11.38 15.59 14.53
N ARG A 178 -11.71 16.88 14.49
CA ARG A 178 -10.85 17.94 13.95
C ARG A 178 -9.59 18.10 14.79
N THR A 179 -9.74 18.12 16.11
CA THR A 179 -8.61 18.16 17.04
C THR A 179 -7.70 16.96 16.86
N ILE A 180 -8.25 15.75 16.65
CA ILE A 180 -7.45 14.56 16.38
C ILE A 180 -6.65 14.71 15.08
N PHE A 181 -7.25 15.25 14.03
CA PHE A 181 -6.56 15.51 12.75
C PHE A 181 -5.45 16.54 12.90
N LEU A 182 -5.68 17.61 13.69
CA LEU A 182 -4.64 18.62 13.98
C LEU A 182 -3.49 18.02 14.81
N LEU A 183 -3.78 17.16 15.79
CA LEU A 183 -2.75 16.43 16.53
C LEU A 183 -1.94 15.49 15.65
N ALA A 184 -2.56 14.86 14.66
CA ALA A 184 -1.87 14.01 13.69
C ALA A 184 -0.88 14.79 12.80
N VAL A 185 -0.99 16.12 12.71
CA VAL A 185 0.01 16.97 12.02
C VAL A 185 1.37 16.91 12.74
N ILE A 186 1.39 16.76 14.08
CA ILE A 186 2.63 16.74 14.86
C ILE A 186 3.60 15.66 14.37
N PRO A 187 3.27 14.36 14.33
CA PRO A 187 4.16 13.36 13.78
C PRO A 187 4.46 13.59 12.29
N GLY A 188 3.55 14.18 11.51
CA GLY A 188 3.81 14.56 10.12
C GLY A 188 4.89 15.63 9.98
N VAL A 189 4.88 16.64 10.83
CA VAL A 189 5.93 17.67 10.90
C VAL A 189 7.24 17.07 11.41
N LEU A 190 7.20 16.22 12.45
CA LEU A 190 8.39 15.51 12.96
C LEU A 190 9.03 14.65 11.86
N SER A 191 8.23 13.95 11.06
CA SER A 191 8.71 13.22 9.88
C SER A 191 9.42 14.14 8.90
N THR A 192 8.82 15.28 8.57
CA THR A 192 9.39 16.27 7.63
C THR A 192 10.70 16.85 8.17
N LEU A 193 10.76 17.21 9.44
CA LEU A 193 11.98 17.70 10.08
C LEU A 193 13.07 16.63 10.18
N ALA A 194 12.70 15.37 10.45
CA ALA A 194 13.65 14.26 10.50
C ALA A 194 14.35 14.02 9.16
N VAL A 195 13.73 14.38 8.02
CA VAL A 195 14.36 14.31 6.70
C VAL A 195 15.63 15.14 6.65
N LEU A 196 15.69 16.28 7.35
CA LEU A 196 16.86 17.17 7.36
C LEU A 196 18.13 16.52 7.93
N PHE A 197 17.99 15.42 8.69
CA PHE A 197 19.12 14.65 9.20
C PHE A 197 19.68 13.64 8.20
N VAL A 198 19.05 13.43 7.05
CA VAL A 198 19.57 12.59 5.96
C VAL A 198 20.74 13.31 5.28
N ARG A 199 21.84 12.60 5.09
CA ARG A 199 23.03 13.12 4.41
C ARG A 199 23.07 12.62 2.98
N GLU A 200 22.88 13.50 2.03
CA GLU A 200 22.99 13.17 0.61
C GLU A 200 24.29 13.78 0.04
N THR A 201 25.13 12.92 -0.54
CA THR A 201 26.26 13.38 -1.36
C THR A 201 25.72 13.73 -2.77
N PRO A 202 26.07 14.93 -3.31
CA PRO A 202 25.69 15.29 -4.67
C PRO A 202 26.19 14.23 -5.64
N ARG A 203 25.32 13.77 -6.53
CA ARG A 203 25.71 12.84 -7.59
C ARG A 203 26.54 13.58 -8.64
N VAL A 204 27.71 13.05 -8.92
CA VAL A 204 28.41 13.40 -10.15
C VAL A 204 27.52 12.89 -11.30
N ARG A 205 27.06 13.79 -12.13
CA ARG A 205 26.23 13.46 -13.31
C ARG A 205 27.08 12.64 -14.27
N VAL A 206 27.19 11.34 -14.07
CA VAL A 206 27.53 10.44 -15.15
C VAL A 206 26.34 10.56 -16.10
N ALA A 207 26.58 11.10 -17.31
CA ALA A 207 25.56 11.12 -18.34
C ALA A 207 25.11 9.67 -18.55
N ALA A 208 24.04 9.27 -17.86
CA ALA A 208 23.39 8.01 -18.17
C ALA A 208 23.04 8.13 -19.66
N PRO A 209 23.28 7.10 -20.48
CA PRO A 209 22.71 7.05 -21.81
C PRO A 209 21.23 7.40 -21.63
N PRO A 210 20.63 8.22 -22.50
CA PRO A 210 19.24 8.55 -22.38
C PRO A 210 18.54 7.22 -22.14
N ALA A 211 18.05 7.02 -20.90
CA ALA A 211 17.06 6.00 -20.70
C ALA A 211 16.03 6.40 -21.73
N GLU A 212 16.03 5.70 -22.84
CA GLU A 212 14.94 5.81 -23.76
C GLU A 212 13.71 5.67 -22.87
N VAL A 213 13.03 6.80 -22.63
CA VAL A 213 11.61 6.81 -22.45
C VAL A 213 11.09 6.42 -23.84
N GLY A 214 11.64 5.33 -24.33
CA GLY A 214 10.96 4.49 -25.24
C GLY A 214 9.78 4.01 -24.40
N ALA A 215 8.66 4.72 -24.48
CA ALA A 215 7.41 4.04 -24.53
C ALA A 215 7.74 2.76 -25.31
N ALA A 216 7.83 1.67 -24.57
CA ALA A 216 8.24 0.42 -25.14
C ALA A 216 7.37 0.26 -26.40
N LYS A 217 7.99 0.43 -27.59
CA LYS A 217 7.37 0.09 -28.88
C LYS A 217 7.05 -1.40 -28.95
N THR A 218 7.12 -2.05 -27.86
CA THR A 218 6.59 -3.40 -27.61
C THR A 218 5.12 -3.26 -27.32
N GLY A 219 4.35 -3.33 -28.39
CA GLY A 219 2.91 -3.46 -28.26
C GLY A 219 2.59 -4.61 -27.29
N ILE A 220 1.48 -4.47 -26.57
CA ILE A 220 0.87 -5.49 -25.70
C ILE A 220 0.93 -6.91 -26.30
N ARG A 221 0.98 -7.00 -27.64
CA ARG A 221 1.13 -8.24 -28.42
C ARG A 221 2.45 -9.02 -28.20
N GLN A 222 3.47 -8.43 -27.58
CA GLN A 222 4.75 -9.11 -27.31
C GLN A 222 4.91 -9.56 -25.85
N LEU A 223 3.89 -9.35 -25.00
CA LEU A 223 3.89 -9.87 -23.64
C LEU A 223 3.62 -11.38 -23.65
N ASP A 224 4.28 -12.11 -22.76
CA ASP A 224 3.98 -13.52 -22.54
C ASP A 224 2.46 -13.65 -22.23
N ARG A 225 1.83 -14.62 -22.88
CA ARG A 225 0.39 -14.90 -22.70
C ARG A 225 0.02 -15.08 -21.22
N ARG A 226 0.90 -15.64 -20.41
CA ARG A 226 0.71 -15.84 -18.95
C ARG A 226 0.67 -14.51 -18.21
N LEU A 227 1.61 -13.62 -18.55
CA LEU A 227 1.65 -12.26 -17.98
C LEU A 227 0.39 -11.49 -18.38
N LEU A 228 -0.01 -11.56 -19.65
CA LEU A 228 -1.22 -10.89 -20.13
C LEU A 228 -2.47 -11.40 -19.39
N LEU A 229 -2.62 -12.71 -19.24
CA LEU A 229 -3.74 -13.32 -18.52
C LEU A 229 -3.73 -12.92 -17.03
N PHE A 230 -2.56 -12.86 -16.40
CA PHE A 230 -2.43 -12.38 -15.03
C PHE A 230 -2.82 -10.90 -14.90
N LEU A 231 -2.38 -10.04 -15.81
CA LEU A 231 -2.74 -8.61 -15.82
C LEU A 231 -4.26 -8.43 -16.02
N VAL A 232 -4.87 -9.18 -16.95
CA VAL A 232 -6.32 -9.13 -17.18
C VAL A 232 -7.10 -9.63 -15.96
N ALA A 233 -6.70 -10.74 -15.36
CA ALA A 233 -7.33 -11.26 -14.14
C ALA A 233 -7.21 -10.25 -12.97
N SER A 234 -6.03 -9.65 -12.81
CA SER A 234 -5.79 -8.62 -11.80
C SER A 234 -6.63 -7.37 -12.05
N LEU A 235 -6.84 -6.98 -13.31
CA LEU A 235 -7.70 -5.84 -13.67
C LEU A 235 -9.18 -6.12 -13.36
N ILE A 236 -9.67 -7.31 -13.72
CA ILE A 236 -11.04 -7.75 -13.41
C ILE A 236 -11.28 -7.70 -11.89
N PHE A 237 -10.34 -8.23 -11.12
CA PHE A 237 -10.39 -8.18 -9.66
C PHE A 237 -10.33 -6.73 -9.15
N ALA A 238 -9.41 -5.92 -9.67
CA ALA A 238 -9.17 -4.56 -9.19
C ALA A 238 -10.37 -3.62 -9.40
N ILE A 239 -11.20 -3.83 -10.42
CA ILE A 239 -12.43 -3.06 -10.66
C ILE A 239 -13.46 -3.28 -9.53
N GLY A 240 -13.44 -4.43 -8.86
CA GLY A 240 -14.29 -4.71 -7.70
C GLY A 240 -13.61 -4.47 -6.35
N ASN A 241 -12.30 -4.25 -6.34
CA ASN A 241 -11.50 -4.04 -5.12
C ASN A 241 -11.43 -2.54 -4.78
N SER A 242 -12.47 -2.03 -4.14
CA SER A 242 -12.56 -0.66 -3.65
C SER A 242 -11.69 -0.42 -2.41
N SER A 243 -11.57 0.84 -1.98
CA SER A 243 -10.82 1.23 -0.77
C SER A 243 -11.36 0.52 0.49
N ASP A 244 -10.46 0.14 1.39
CA ASP A 244 -10.75 -0.47 2.70
C ASP A 244 -11.68 0.38 3.58
N ILE A 245 -11.81 1.65 3.27
CA ILE A 245 -12.72 2.60 3.91
C ILE A 245 -14.18 2.14 3.89
N PHE A 246 -14.61 1.45 2.81
CA PHE A 246 -15.96 0.91 2.72
C PHE A 246 -16.25 -0.19 3.76
N LEU A 247 -15.22 -0.94 4.19
CA LEU A 247 -15.35 -1.90 5.29
C LEU A 247 -15.65 -1.18 6.62
N LEU A 248 -14.97 -0.06 6.88
CA LEU A 248 -15.19 0.77 8.07
C LEU A 248 -16.57 1.42 8.04
N LEU A 249 -17.02 1.92 6.88
CA LEU A 249 -18.37 2.47 6.70
C LEU A 249 -19.42 1.39 6.97
N ARG A 250 -19.23 0.18 6.43
CA ARG A 250 -20.17 -0.94 6.68
C ARG A 250 -20.21 -1.33 8.15
N ALA A 251 -19.07 -1.34 8.84
CA ALA A 251 -19.02 -1.60 10.26
C ALA A 251 -19.79 -0.54 11.07
N LYS A 252 -19.68 0.72 10.71
CA LYS A 252 -20.43 1.84 11.30
C LYS A 252 -21.93 1.72 11.03
N GLU A 253 -22.32 1.41 9.81
CA GLU A 253 -23.71 1.21 9.40
C GLU A 253 -24.39 0.10 10.20
N LEU A 254 -23.67 -0.98 10.51
CA LEU A 254 -24.15 -2.08 11.36
C LEU A 254 -24.19 -1.74 12.86
N GLY A 255 -23.79 -0.51 13.24
CA GLY A 255 -23.89 -0.04 14.61
C GLY A 255 -22.62 -0.23 15.45
N LEU A 256 -21.46 -0.56 14.86
CA LEU A 256 -20.20 -0.52 15.61
C LEU A 256 -19.92 0.91 16.07
N SER A 257 -19.48 1.06 17.32
CA SER A 257 -18.93 2.34 17.78
C SER A 257 -17.67 2.71 16.97
N THR A 258 -17.33 3.97 16.92
CA THR A 258 -16.10 4.43 16.25
C THR A 258 -14.86 3.71 16.78
N THR A 259 -14.79 3.55 18.10
CA THR A 259 -13.74 2.78 18.79
C THR A 259 -13.65 1.33 18.28
N ALA A 260 -14.80 0.64 18.20
CA ALA A 260 -14.84 -0.75 17.76
C ALA A 260 -14.48 -0.88 16.26
N ALA A 261 -14.89 0.08 15.42
CA ALA A 261 -14.53 0.09 14.00
C ALA A 261 -13.01 0.29 13.79
N ILE A 262 -12.39 1.20 14.56
CA ILE A 262 -10.93 1.38 14.54
C ILE A 262 -10.23 0.10 15.04
N LEU A 263 -10.72 -0.52 16.10
CA LEU A 263 -10.13 -1.75 16.61
C LEU A 263 -10.24 -2.91 15.60
N ALA A 264 -11.36 -3.01 14.88
CA ALA A 264 -11.51 -3.99 13.80
C ALA A 264 -10.49 -3.74 12.66
N TYR A 265 -10.23 -2.48 12.32
CA TYR A 265 -9.17 -2.11 11.39
C TYR A 265 -7.77 -2.49 11.91
N VAL A 266 -7.50 -2.32 13.21
CA VAL A 266 -6.25 -2.79 13.85
C VAL A 266 -6.11 -4.31 13.74
N VAL A 267 -7.20 -5.07 14.00
CA VAL A 267 -7.21 -6.54 13.86
C VAL A 267 -6.84 -6.95 12.43
N TYR A 268 -7.44 -6.32 11.43
CA TYR A 268 -7.11 -6.56 10.02
C TYR A 268 -5.61 -6.35 9.75
N ASN A 269 -5.08 -5.18 10.14
CA ASN A 269 -3.66 -4.85 9.91
C ASN A 269 -2.72 -5.78 10.67
N PHE A 270 -3.07 -6.18 11.89
CA PHE A 270 -2.29 -7.12 12.69
C PHE A 270 -2.21 -8.50 12.04
N VAL A 271 -3.35 -9.03 11.55
CA VAL A 271 -3.38 -10.30 10.84
C VAL A 271 -2.59 -10.21 9.54
N TYR A 272 -2.76 -9.13 8.77
CA TYR A 272 -1.99 -8.90 7.55
C TYR A 272 -0.49 -8.90 7.83
N MET A 273 -0.02 -8.12 8.78
CA MET A 273 1.40 -8.04 9.16
C MET A 273 1.94 -9.41 9.58
N SER A 274 1.21 -10.13 10.43
CA SER A 274 1.64 -11.42 10.97
C SER A 274 1.67 -12.52 9.91
N ALA A 275 0.73 -12.49 8.96
CA ALA A 275 0.58 -13.50 7.91
C ALA A 275 1.43 -13.21 6.65
N ALA A 276 1.84 -11.97 6.41
CA ALA A 276 2.52 -11.59 5.15
C ALA A 276 3.79 -12.40 4.89
N TYR A 277 4.67 -12.54 5.89
CA TYR A 277 5.89 -13.34 5.73
C TYR A 277 5.60 -14.84 5.60
N PRO A 278 4.78 -15.50 6.45
CA PRO A 278 4.41 -16.89 6.28
C PRO A 278 3.78 -17.20 4.92
N MET A 279 2.86 -16.37 4.44
CA MET A 279 2.21 -16.56 3.13
C MET A 279 3.19 -16.36 1.98
N GLY A 280 4.11 -15.40 2.07
CA GLY A 280 5.22 -15.24 1.13
C GLY A 280 6.09 -16.49 1.07
N ALA A 281 6.56 -16.99 2.20
CA ALA A 281 7.38 -18.20 2.28
C ALA A 281 6.63 -19.46 1.79
N LEU A 282 5.33 -19.56 2.10
CA LEU A 282 4.49 -20.66 1.61
C LEU A 282 4.32 -20.57 0.09
N SER A 283 4.17 -19.37 -0.46
CA SER A 283 4.03 -19.15 -1.91
C SER A 283 5.26 -19.59 -2.69
N ASP A 284 6.45 -19.45 -2.11
CA ASP A 284 7.69 -19.92 -2.73
C ASP A 284 7.79 -21.47 -2.75
N ARG A 285 7.13 -22.17 -1.79
CA ARG A 285 7.13 -23.64 -1.69
C ARG A 285 6.06 -24.32 -2.53
N ILE A 286 4.82 -23.85 -2.46
CA ILE A 286 3.66 -24.50 -3.12
C ILE A 286 3.21 -23.78 -4.40
N GLY A 287 3.85 -22.66 -4.73
CA GLY A 287 3.58 -21.88 -5.94
C GLY A 287 2.78 -20.60 -5.67
N ARG A 288 3.31 -19.47 -6.14
CA ARG A 288 2.77 -18.13 -5.94
C ARG A 288 1.34 -17.97 -6.45
N ARG A 289 1.04 -18.60 -7.58
CA ARG A 289 -0.28 -18.55 -8.19
C ARG A 289 -1.37 -19.17 -7.32
N GLY A 290 -1.07 -20.34 -6.70
CA GLY A 290 -2.02 -21.02 -5.80
C GLY A 290 -2.38 -20.12 -4.61
N ILE A 291 -1.38 -19.53 -3.95
CA ILE A 291 -1.61 -18.63 -2.82
C ILE A 291 -2.35 -17.35 -3.25
N PHE A 292 -2.03 -16.78 -4.42
CA PHE A 292 -2.74 -15.60 -4.93
C PHE A 292 -4.23 -15.92 -5.18
N VAL A 293 -4.54 -17.05 -5.82
CA VAL A 293 -5.93 -17.48 -6.08
C VAL A 293 -6.66 -17.79 -4.77
N SER A 294 -6.01 -18.42 -3.78
CA SER A 294 -6.63 -18.63 -2.46
C SER A 294 -6.91 -17.28 -1.77
N GLY A 295 -6.06 -16.26 -1.95
CA GLY A 295 -6.32 -14.90 -1.52
C GLY A 295 -7.59 -14.31 -2.15
N LEU A 296 -7.77 -14.47 -3.47
CA LEU A 296 -9.00 -14.03 -4.16
C LEU A 296 -10.24 -14.78 -3.66
N ALA A 297 -10.12 -16.07 -3.36
CA ALA A 297 -11.23 -16.85 -2.79
C ALA A 297 -11.59 -16.35 -1.37
N ILE A 298 -10.60 -16.07 -0.52
CA ILE A 298 -10.82 -15.47 0.79
C ILE A 298 -11.51 -14.10 0.64
N PHE A 299 -11.03 -13.25 -0.29
CA PHE A 299 -11.67 -11.95 -0.56
C PHE A 299 -13.13 -12.11 -0.97
N ALA A 300 -13.46 -13.04 -1.86
CA ALA A 300 -14.84 -13.30 -2.28
C ALA A 300 -15.73 -13.69 -1.09
N VAL A 301 -15.23 -14.56 -0.20
CA VAL A 301 -15.94 -14.94 1.04
C VAL A 301 -16.14 -13.72 1.94
N VAL A 302 -15.08 -12.94 2.17
CA VAL A 302 -15.12 -11.75 3.04
C VAL A 302 -16.11 -10.72 2.49
N TYR A 303 -16.02 -10.39 1.21
CA TYR A 303 -16.89 -9.38 0.60
C TYR A 303 -18.36 -9.85 0.54
N THR A 304 -18.60 -11.13 0.25
CA THR A 304 -19.95 -11.71 0.40
C THR A 304 -20.44 -11.64 1.85
N GLY A 305 -19.54 -11.91 2.81
CA GLY A 305 -19.82 -11.74 4.23
C GLY A 305 -20.22 -10.31 4.57
N PHE A 306 -19.46 -9.30 4.16
CA PHE A 306 -19.78 -7.88 4.37
C PHE A 306 -21.09 -7.46 3.71
N ALA A 307 -21.45 -8.03 2.55
CA ALA A 307 -22.73 -7.78 1.89
C ALA A 307 -23.91 -8.28 2.71
N LEU A 308 -23.80 -9.48 3.28
CA LEU A 308 -24.92 -10.21 3.88
C LEU A 308 -24.99 -10.15 5.40
N VAL A 309 -23.89 -9.75 6.07
CA VAL A 309 -23.84 -9.73 7.53
C VAL A 309 -24.82 -8.72 8.12
N THR A 310 -25.52 -9.15 9.18
CA THR A 310 -26.43 -8.33 10.00
C THR A 310 -25.97 -8.21 11.46
N SER A 311 -25.00 -9.03 11.87
CA SER A 311 -24.49 -9.06 13.24
C SER A 311 -23.10 -8.40 13.33
N THR A 312 -22.93 -7.50 14.28
CA THR A 312 -21.63 -6.85 14.56
C THR A 312 -20.55 -7.82 15.02
N THR A 313 -20.91 -8.94 15.64
CA THR A 313 -19.95 -9.97 16.10
C THR A 313 -19.25 -10.65 14.92
N LEU A 314 -19.95 -10.88 13.81
CA LEU A 314 -19.38 -11.51 12.63
C LEU A 314 -18.42 -10.60 11.85
N LEU A 315 -18.42 -9.29 12.12
CA LEU A 315 -17.46 -8.37 11.50
C LEU A 315 -16.01 -8.68 11.90
N TRP A 316 -15.77 -9.10 13.14
CA TRP A 316 -14.42 -9.37 13.64
C TRP A 316 -13.69 -10.46 12.85
N PRO A 317 -14.24 -11.67 12.66
CA PRO A 317 -13.61 -12.66 11.81
C PRO A 317 -13.52 -12.22 10.34
N LEU A 318 -14.46 -11.42 9.82
CA LEU A 318 -14.36 -10.89 8.46
C LEU A 318 -13.19 -9.93 8.30
N PHE A 319 -12.93 -9.02 9.25
CA PHE A 319 -11.75 -8.16 9.25
C PHE A 319 -10.45 -8.99 9.37
N ALA A 320 -10.42 -10.01 10.22
CA ALA A 320 -9.26 -10.89 10.33
C ALA A 320 -8.99 -11.65 9.01
N LEU A 321 -10.01 -12.22 8.38
CA LEU A 321 -9.89 -12.88 7.08
C LEU A 321 -9.48 -11.89 5.96
N TYR A 322 -9.93 -10.63 6.03
CA TYR A 322 -9.49 -9.59 5.11
C TYR A 322 -7.98 -9.35 5.21
N GLY A 323 -7.43 -9.32 6.44
CA GLY A 323 -5.98 -9.25 6.65
C GLY A 323 -5.23 -10.44 6.05
N LEU A 324 -5.79 -11.65 6.14
CA LEU A 324 -5.21 -12.84 5.52
C LEU A 324 -5.25 -12.77 3.99
N TYR A 325 -6.36 -12.27 3.40
CA TYR A 325 -6.43 -12.00 1.97
C TYR A 325 -5.30 -11.07 1.51
N MET A 326 -5.10 -9.94 2.20
CA MET A 326 -4.03 -8.99 1.89
C MET A 326 -2.64 -9.66 1.91
N ALA A 327 -2.38 -10.51 2.91
CA ALA A 327 -1.14 -11.26 3.01
C ALA A 327 -0.93 -12.24 1.83
N CYS A 328 -2.01 -12.79 1.28
CA CYS A 328 -1.97 -13.70 0.14
C CYS A 328 -1.85 -12.99 -1.22
N THR A 329 -2.07 -11.68 -1.31
CA THR A 329 -2.20 -11.01 -2.61
C THR A 329 -1.21 -9.87 -2.84
N ASP A 330 -0.99 -8.95 -1.91
CA ASP A 330 -0.24 -7.70 -2.17
C ASP A 330 1.21 -7.96 -2.62
N GLY A 331 2.02 -8.62 -1.82
CA GLY A 331 3.42 -8.93 -2.18
C GLY A 331 3.53 -10.00 -3.27
N ILE A 332 2.65 -11.00 -3.22
CA ILE A 332 2.67 -12.16 -4.13
C ILE A 332 2.28 -11.75 -5.55
N GLY A 333 1.35 -10.79 -5.72
CA GLY A 333 1.00 -10.26 -7.03
C GLY A 333 2.21 -9.61 -7.74
N LYS A 334 2.98 -8.80 -7.02
CA LYS A 334 4.23 -8.18 -7.54
C LYS A 334 5.28 -9.23 -7.87
N ALA A 335 5.38 -10.29 -7.05
CA ALA A 335 6.28 -11.40 -7.29
C ALA A 335 5.90 -12.19 -8.57
N LEU A 336 4.60 -12.46 -8.79
CA LEU A 336 4.11 -13.10 -10.01
C LEU A 336 4.42 -12.29 -11.26
N VAL A 337 4.21 -10.96 -11.22
CA VAL A 337 4.60 -10.06 -12.32
C VAL A 337 6.10 -10.18 -12.57
N SER A 338 6.91 -10.18 -11.53
CA SER A 338 8.38 -10.29 -11.65
C SER A 338 8.85 -11.61 -12.25
N ASP A 339 8.12 -12.71 -12.00
CA ASP A 339 8.43 -14.04 -12.54
C ASP A 339 8.15 -14.13 -14.05
N PHE A 340 7.08 -13.47 -14.51
CA PHE A 340 6.68 -13.52 -15.91
C PHE A 340 7.34 -12.42 -16.76
N ALA A 341 7.87 -11.37 -16.12
CA ALA A 341 8.48 -10.25 -16.79
C ALA A 341 9.92 -10.56 -17.23
N PRO A 342 10.30 -10.29 -18.49
CA PRO A 342 11.68 -10.34 -18.95
C PRO A 342 12.58 -9.46 -18.08
N ALA A 343 13.81 -9.90 -17.81
CA ALA A 343 14.73 -9.24 -16.88
C ALA A 343 15.04 -7.77 -17.28
N ASP A 344 15.14 -7.51 -18.58
CA ASP A 344 15.40 -6.19 -19.18
C ASP A 344 14.22 -5.21 -19.06
N ARG A 345 12.99 -5.72 -18.84
CA ARG A 345 11.74 -4.94 -18.80
C ARG A 345 10.96 -5.07 -17.50
N ARG A 346 11.49 -5.79 -16.52
CA ARG A 346 10.80 -6.09 -15.26
C ARG A 346 10.31 -4.82 -14.55
N GLY A 347 11.13 -3.78 -14.49
CA GLY A 347 10.75 -2.50 -13.88
C GLY A 347 9.57 -1.82 -14.59
N ALA A 348 9.58 -1.79 -15.91
CA ALA A 348 8.51 -1.19 -16.71
C ALA A 348 7.18 -1.95 -16.55
N ILE A 349 7.23 -3.28 -16.51
CA ILE A 349 6.03 -4.13 -16.35
C ILE A 349 5.47 -4.02 -14.92
N LEU A 350 6.32 -3.96 -13.90
CA LEU A 350 5.88 -3.67 -12.51
C LEU A 350 5.26 -2.27 -12.40
N GLY A 351 5.82 -1.28 -13.10
CA GLY A 351 5.24 0.05 -13.21
C GLY A 351 3.87 0.04 -13.89
N LEU A 352 3.74 -0.68 -15.00
CA LEU A 352 2.45 -0.88 -15.69
C LEU A 352 1.41 -1.54 -14.77
N TYR A 353 1.79 -2.61 -14.08
CA TYR A 353 0.91 -3.29 -13.11
C TYR A 353 0.46 -2.34 -12.01
N GLY A 354 1.38 -1.58 -11.40
CA GLY A 354 1.05 -0.62 -10.35
C GLY A 354 0.16 0.53 -10.85
N THR A 355 0.40 1.04 -12.05
CA THR A 355 -0.45 2.09 -12.66
C THR A 355 -1.85 1.55 -12.97
N MET A 356 -1.92 0.37 -13.57
CA MET A 356 -3.18 -0.28 -13.91
C MET A 356 -4.03 -0.54 -12.66
N THR A 357 -3.44 -1.11 -11.60
CA THR A 357 -4.15 -1.38 -10.35
C THR A 357 -4.55 -0.08 -9.65
N GLY A 358 -3.68 0.94 -9.60
CA GLY A 358 -4.00 2.23 -9.01
C GLY A 358 -5.14 2.98 -9.72
N LEU A 359 -5.18 2.95 -11.06
CA LEU A 359 -6.30 3.49 -11.83
C LEU A 359 -7.58 2.67 -11.62
N ALA A 360 -7.48 1.34 -11.60
CA ALA A 360 -8.63 0.48 -11.33
C ALA A 360 -9.22 0.74 -9.95
N THR A 361 -8.41 0.97 -8.92
CA THR A 361 -8.85 1.34 -7.57
C THR A 361 -9.62 2.66 -7.56
N PHE A 362 -9.26 3.63 -8.41
CA PHE A 362 -10.04 4.85 -8.58
C PHE A 362 -11.47 4.54 -9.03
N PHE A 363 -11.60 3.83 -10.14
CA PHE A 363 -12.93 3.48 -10.67
C PHE A 363 -13.71 2.57 -9.73
N ALA A 364 -13.03 1.61 -9.09
CA ALA A 364 -13.63 0.72 -8.10
C ALA A 364 -14.20 1.49 -6.91
N SER A 365 -13.46 2.45 -6.35
CA SER A 365 -13.89 3.22 -5.19
C SER A 365 -15.01 4.20 -5.54
N LEU A 366 -14.92 4.86 -6.71
CA LEU A 366 -16.00 5.71 -7.21
C LEU A 366 -17.28 4.90 -7.44
N LEU A 367 -17.17 3.75 -8.14
CA LEU A 367 -18.28 2.86 -8.42
C LEU A 367 -18.89 2.29 -7.13
N ALA A 368 -18.04 1.93 -6.15
CA ALA A 368 -18.51 1.43 -4.86
C ALA A 368 -19.34 2.48 -4.12
N GLY A 369 -18.92 3.75 -4.11
CA GLY A 369 -19.70 4.84 -3.52
C GLY A 369 -21.04 5.06 -4.23
N LEU A 370 -21.04 5.07 -5.57
CA LEU A 370 -22.28 5.20 -6.35
C LEU A 370 -23.23 4.01 -6.11
N LEU A 371 -22.72 2.78 -6.12
CA LEU A 371 -23.53 1.60 -5.84
C LEU A 371 -24.11 1.63 -4.43
N TRP A 372 -23.34 2.12 -3.45
CA TRP A 372 -23.80 2.27 -2.08
C TRP A 372 -25.00 3.23 -1.97
N ASP A 373 -24.88 4.41 -2.60
CA ASP A 373 -25.89 5.46 -2.49
C ASP A 373 -27.15 5.18 -3.34
N TYR A 374 -27.02 4.60 -4.54
CA TYR A 374 -28.11 4.47 -5.50
C TYR A 374 -28.69 3.08 -5.66
N VAL A 375 -27.96 2.02 -5.31
CA VAL A 375 -28.40 0.62 -5.44
C VAL A 375 -28.62 -0.01 -4.05
N GLY A 376 -27.69 0.27 -3.12
CA GLY A 376 -27.74 -0.20 -1.74
C GLY A 376 -26.43 -0.73 -1.23
N ILE A 377 -26.32 -0.77 0.09
CA ILE A 377 -25.11 -1.09 0.84
C ILE A 377 -24.44 -2.43 0.43
N PRO A 378 -25.17 -3.53 0.14
CA PRO A 378 -24.55 -4.79 -0.28
C PRO A 378 -23.91 -4.75 -1.67
N ALA A 379 -24.35 -3.84 -2.56
CA ALA A 379 -24.01 -3.87 -3.99
C ALA A 379 -22.48 -3.74 -4.26
N PRO A 380 -21.73 -2.80 -3.66
CA PRO A 380 -20.29 -2.69 -3.88
C PRO A 380 -19.54 -3.95 -3.44
N PHE A 381 -19.95 -4.58 -2.35
CA PHE A 381 -19.30 -5.79 -1.84
C PHE A 381 -19.60 -6.99 -2.76
N LEU A 382 -20.83 -7.15 -3.25
CA LEU A 382 -21.16 -8.21 -4.21
C LEU A 382 -20.39 -8.03 -5.53
N LEU A 383 -20.24 -6.79 -6.02
CA LEU A 383 -19.43 -6.51 -7.20
C LEU A 383 -17.97 -6.96 -6.98
N GLY A 384 -17.41 -6.64 -5.81
CA GLY A 384 -16.05 -7.06 -5.43
C GLY A 384 -15.91 -8.58 -5.37
N ALA A 385 -16.87 -9.26 -4.75
CA ALA A 385 -16.88 -10.72 -4.67
C ALA A 385 -16.93 -11.37 -6.06
N VAL A 386 -17.79 -10.86 -6.95
CA VAL A 386 -17.87 -11.34 -8.35
C VAL A 386 -16.56 -11.10 -9.09
N GLY A 387 -15.95 -9.92 -8.96
CA GLY A 387 -14.66 -9.61 -9.57
C GLY A 387 -13.56 -10.56 -9.11
N ALA A 388 -13.51 -10.90 -7.82
CA ALA A 388 -12.55 -11.85 -7.26
C ALA A 388 -12.76 -13.28 -7.78
N VAL A 389 -14.01 -13.74 -7.87
CA VAL A 389 -14.35 -15.06 -8.44
C VAL A 389 -13.94 -15.13 -9.90
N LEU A 390 -14.29 -14.13 -10.71
CA LEU A 390 -13.97 -14.09 -12.14
C LEU A 390 -12.46 -14.02 -12.37
N GLY A 391 -11.74 -13.15 -11.64
CA GLY A 391 -10.30 -13.04 -11.71
C GLY A 391 -9.60 -14.34 -11.29
N GLY A 392 -10.06 -14.96 -10.20
CA GLY A 392 -9.56 -16.26 -9.71
C GLY A 392 -9.82 -17.38 -10.70
N ALA A 393 -11.04 -17.48 -11.25
CA ALA A 393 -11.40 -18.47 -12.26
C ALA A 393 -10.53 -18.35 -13.53
N LEU A 394 -10.33 -17.11 -14.03
CA LEU A 394 -9.47 -16.85 -15.17
C LEU A 394 -8.04 -17.34 -14.90
N LEU A 395 -7.52 -17.07 -13.70
CA LEU A 395 -6.20 -17.57 -13.31
C LEU A 395 -6.15 -19.08 -13.22
N LEU A 396 -7.17 -19.78 -12.77
CA LEU A 396 -7.23 -21.25 -12.73
C LEU A 396 -7.26 -21.85 -14.12
N ILE A 397 -8.07 -21.33 -15.04
CA ILE A 397 -8.22 -21.80 -16.41
C ILE A 397 -6.95 -21.52 -17.24
N ALA A 398 -6.30 -20.39 -17.03
CA ALA A 398 -5.10 -19.95 -17.77
C ALA A 398 -3.89 -20.90 -17.63
N GLY A 399 -4.01 -21.97 -16.92
CA GLY A 399 -3.32 -23.10 -17.10
C GLY A 399 -2.28 -23.67 -16.24
N GLY A 400 -2.28 -24.93 -16.31
CA GLY A 400 -1.23 -25.82 -15.94
C GLY A 400 0.09 -25.57 -16.65
N THR A 401 0.95 -24.77 -16.03
CA THR A 401 2.36 -24.75 -16.42
C THR A 401 3.20 -24.72 -15.15
N ARG A 402 3.86 -25.87 -14.94
CA ARG A 402 4.91 -26.01 -13.93
C ARG A 402 5.94 -24.90 -14.10
N PRO A 403 6.48 -24.35 -13.00
CA PRO A 403 7.63 -23.46 -13.09
C PRO A 403 8.73 -24.19 -13.85
N ALA A 404 9.40 -23.52 -14.79
CA ALA A 404 10.63 -24.01 -15.35
C ALA A 404 11.57 -24.27 -14.17
N ARG A 405 12.04 -25.51 -14.00
CA ARG A 405 13.11 -25.82 -13.06
C ARG A 405 14.31 -24.97 -13.47
N PRO A 406 14.96 -24.24 -12.55
CA PRO A 406 16.24 -23.64 -12.87
C PRO A 406 17.20 -24.77 -13.28
N VAL A 407 17.82 -24.59 -14.47
CA VAL A 407 18.94 -25.38 -14.96
C VAL A 407 20.18 -25.00 -14.18
#